data_b5429cc2fe0f16116dbb64e2403505b7
#
_entry.id   b5429cc2fe0f16116dbb64e2403505b7
#
_cell.length_a   1.000
_cell.length_b   1.000
_cell.length_c   1.000
_cell.angle_alpha   90.00
_cell.angle_beta   90.00
_cell.angle_gamma   90.00
#
_symmetry.space_group_name_H-M   'P 1'
#
loop_
_entity.id
_entity.type
_entity.pdbx_description
1 polymer ?
#
loop_
_entity_poly.entity_id
_entity_poly.type
_entity_poly.pdbx_seq_one_letter_code
_entity_poly.pdbx_strand_id
1 'polypeptide(L)'
;MFKKLITLSLFLLATTVAVAQQADSISINLENVNYAYPVKFFPITAEGQELKMAYMDVQPTKNANGKTVVLFHGKNFAGYYWTEVIKTLAANGYRVVVPDQIGFGKSSKAYIHYSFQQLATWSKDLLENLNISKSAVLGHSMGGMLATRYALLFPERTEKLLLEDPIGLEDYRTFIPYTNTELQYQTELKATPESVRKYYQGSYFTKWKPEYDELVRIGGGVSFSKEFPRYAKVAAMTYTMIFEQPVVYEFKNLKVPTVLFIGLEDKTIVGKARLSPEQQAQHGQYKVLGKQTADKIPGAKLIEFEDCGHIPHIEIPKAFAASLLENL
;
A
#
# COMPACT_ATOMS: atom_id res chain seq x y z
N MET A 1 -49.60 -28.79 -9.04
CA MET A 1 -48.96 -27.73 -9.86
C MET A 1 -48.15 -26.73 -9.07
N PHE A 2 -48.57 -26.33 -7.87
CA PHE A 2 -47.84 -25.35 -7.02
C PHE A 2 -46.46 -25.79 -6.50
N LYS A 3 -46.20 -27.06 -6.19
CA LYS A 3 -44.91 -27.55 -5.70
C LYS A 3 -43.78 -27.45 -6.74
N LYS A 4 -44.06 -27.57 -8.04
CA LYS A 4 -43.03 -27.45 -9.11
C LYS A 4 -42.62 -25.99 -9.38
N LEU A 5 -43.50 -25.01 -9.16
CA LEU A 5 -43.18 -23.60 -9.32
C LEU A 5 -42.24 -23.08 -8.19
N ILE A 6 -42.47 -23.55 -6.94
CA ILE A 6 -41.63 -23.15 -5.79
C ILE A 6 -40.17 -23.67 -5.94
N THR A 7 -40.03 -24.92 -6.45
CA THR A 7 -38.70 -25.50 -6.66
C THR A 7 -37.93 -24.78 -7.79
N LEU A 8 -38.62 -24.34 -8.83
CA LEU A 8 -37.99 -23.60 -9.94
C LEU A 8 -37.57 -22.19 -9.51
N SER A 9 -38.38 -21.50 -8.68
CA SER A 9 -38.07 -20.17 -8.16
C SER A 9 -36.88 -20.19 -7.20
N LEU A 10 -36.77 -21.22 -6.35
CA LEU A 10 -35.63 -21.39 -5.46
C LEU A 10 -34.32 -21.72 -6.21
N PHE A 11 -34.42 -22.47 -7.32
CA PHE A 11 -33.24 -22.77 -8.15
C PHE A 11 -32.75 -21.53 -8.94
N LEU A 12 -33.69 -20.69 -9.44
CA LEU A 12 -33.34 -19.43 -10.09
C LEU A 12 -32.73 -18.43 -9.11
N LEU A 13 -33.23 -18.34 -7.86
CA LEU A 13 -32.67 -17.46 -6.84
C LEU A 13 -31.25 -17.89 -6.44
N ALA A 14 -31.04 -19.20 -6.26
CA ALA A 14 -29.68 -19.74 -5.92
C ALA A 14 -28.70 -19.53 -7.05
N THR A 15 -29.10 -19.63 -8.31
CA THR A 15 -28.20 -19.39 -9.46
C THR A 15 -27.88 -17.91 -9.65
N THR A 16 -28.83 -17.00 -9.42
CA THR A 16 -28.56 -15.55 -9.52
C THR A 16 -27.62 -15.05 -8.41
N VAL A 17 -27.74 -15.53 -7.18
CA VAL A 17 -26.82 -15.21 -6.08
C VAL A 17 -25.42 -15.75 -6.37
N ALA A 18 -25.30 -16.99 -6.85
CA ALA A 18 -23.99 -17.58 -7.19
C ALA A 18 -23.29 -16.85 -8.34
N VAL A 19 -24.04 -16.40 -9.35
CA VAL A 19 -23.51 -15.63 -10.48
C VAL A 19 -23.07 -14.23 -10.05
N ALA A 20 -23.84 -13.55 -9.20
CA ALA A 20 -23.47 -12.25 -8.65
C ALA A 20 -22.21 -12.35 -7.80
N GLN A 21 -22.11 -13.34 -6.92
CA GLN A 21 -20.94 -13.56 -6.08
C GLN A 21 -19.69 -13.91 -6.90
N GLN A 22 -19.80 -14.60 -8.03
CA GLN A 22 -18.69 -14.91 -8.93
C GLN A 22 -18.25 -13.67 -9.73
N ALA A 23 -19.16 -12.76 -10.06
CA ALA A 23 -18.85 -11.51 -10.76
C ALA A 23 -18.03 -10.54 -9.89
N ASP A 24 -18.20 -10.57 -8.57
CA ASP A 24 -17.50 -9.70 -7.62
C ASP A 24 -16.19 -10.30 -7.07
N SER A 25 -15.89 -11.56 -7.40
CA SER A 25 -14.68 -12.22 -6.93
C SER A 25 -13.44 -11.65 -7.60
N ILE A 26 -12.50 -11.20 -6.79
CA ILE A 26 -11.17 -10.77 -7.22
C ILE A 26 -10.16 -11.88 -6.95
N SER A 27 -9.34 -12.23 -7.94
CA SER A 27 -8.28 -13.21 -7.74
C SER A 27 -7.21 -12.68 -6.79
N ILE A 28 -6.59 -13.55 -6.01
CA ILE A 28 -5.59 -13.13 -5.00
C ILE A 28 -4.34 -12.47 -5.61
N ASN A 29 -4.06 -12.75 -6.88
CA ASN A 29 -2.97 -12.12 -7.64
C ASN A 29 -3.50 -11.04 -8.60
N LEU A 30 -4.71 -10.55 -8.41
CA LEU A 30 -5.33 -9.48 -9.20
C LEU A 30 -5.30 -9.71 -10.72
N GLU A 31 -5.37 -10.97 -11.20
CA GLU A 31 -5.36 -11.28 -12.64
C GLU A 31 -6.53 -10.60 -13.37
N ASN A 32 -7.68 -10.51 -12.70
CA ASN A 32 -8.88 -9.86 -13.23
C ASN A 32 -9.02 -8.38 -12.85
N VAL A 33 -7.94 -7.73 -12.40
CA VAL A 33 -7.86 -6.29 -12.19
C VAL A 33 -6.96 -5.67 -13.26
N ASN A 34 -7.49 -4.69 -13.98
CA ASN A 34 -6.73 -3.97 -14.99
C ASN A 34 -5.82 -2.92 -14.34
N TYR A 35 -4.54 -2.96 -14.70
CA TYR A 35 -3.59 -1.89 -14.42
C TYR A 35 -3.54 -0.95 -15.64
N ALA A 36 -3.40 0.34 -15.40
CA ALA A 36 -3.39 1.33 -16.48
C ALA A 36 -2.17 1.24 -17.41
N TYR A 37 -1.10 0.56 -16.96
CA TYR A 37 0.13 0.39 -17.72
C TYR A 37 0.54 -1.08 -17.77
N PRO A 38 1.34 -1.50 -18.77
CA PRO A 38 1.78 -2.88 -18.92
C PRO A 38 2.53 -3.37 -17.69
N VAL A 39 2.14 -4.55 -17.20
CA VAL A 39 2.78 -5.23 -16.06
C VAL A 39 3.79 -6.25 -16.59
N LYS A 40 4.99 -6.20 -16.04
CA LYS A 40 6.09 -7.15 -16.26
C LYS A 40 6.37 -7.91 -14.96
N PHE A 41 7.15 -8.96 -15.04
CA PHE A 41 7.52 -9.77 -13.88
C PHE A 41 9.04 -9.90 -13.76
N PHE A 42 9.54 -9.66 -12.56
CA PHE A 42 10.93 -9.88 -12.19
C PHE A 42 11.02 -11.16 -11.35
N PRO A 43 11.87 -12.15 -11.75
CA PRO A 43 12.02 -13.40 -11.00
C PRO A 43 12.81 -13.15 -9.70
N ILE A 44 12.39 -13.83 -8.64
CA ILE A 44 13.04 -13.80 -7.33
C ILE A 44 13.06 -15.22 -6.78
N THR A 45 14.19 -15.66 -6.24
CA THR A 45 14.26 -16.90 -5.48
C THR A 45 14.37 -16.56 -3.99
N ALA A 46 13.46 -17.09 -3.18
CA ALA A 46 13.46 -16.90 -1.74
C ALA A 46 13.04 -18.18 -1.01
N GLU A 47 13.80 -18.58 0.00
CA GLU A 47 13.51 -19.78 0.82
C GLU A 47 13.22 -21.02 -0.03
N GLY A 48 13.97 -21.22 -1.13
CA GLY A 48 13.80 -22.34 -2.06
C GLY A 48 12.55 -22.26 -2.95
N GLN A 49 11.87 -21.12 -2.99
CA GLN A 49 10.69 -20.89 -3.81
C GLN A 49 11.00 -19.92 -4.96
N GLU A 50 10.52 -20.25 -6.18
CA GLU A 50 10.55 -19.33 -7.33
C GLU A 50 9.36 -18.38 -7.27
N LEU A 51 9.62 -17.10 -7.15
CA LEU A 51 8.63 -16.05 -6.99
C LEU A 51 8.68 -15.07 -8.16
N LYS A 52 7.61 -14.30 -8.33
CA LYS A 52 7.50 -13.24 -9.34
C LYS A 52 7.12 -11.93 -8.67
N MET A 53 7.95 -10.90 -8.83
CA MET A 53 7.59 -9.53 -8.49
C MET A 53 6.99 -8.87 -9.72
N ALA A 54 5.71 -8.51 -9.66
CA ALA A 54 5.06 -7.73 -10.70
C ALA A 54 5.51 -6.26 -10.60
N TYR A 55 5.67 -5.60 -11.74
CA TYR A 55 6.00 -4.18 -11.77
C TYR A 55 5.53 -3.51 -13.07
N MET A 56 5.27 -2.22 -12.99
CA MET A 56 5.13 -1.34 -14.14
C MET A 56 6.41 -0.53 -14.30
N ASP A 57 6.85 -0.33 -15.56
CA ASP A 57 8.01 0.50 -15.93
C ASP A 57 7.55 1.45 -17.04
N VAL A 58 7.23 2.66 -16.67
CA VAL A 58 6.59 3.65 -17.54
C VAL A 58 7.62 4.70 -17.94
N GLN A 59 7.86 4.80 -19.25
CA GLN A 59 8.77 5.77 -19.80
C GLN A 59 8.12 7.17 -19.83
N PRO A 60 8.90 8.25 -19.78
CA PRO A 60 8.37 9.60 -19.93
C PRO A 60 7.64 9.76 -21.27
N THR A 61 6.48 10.43 -21.22
CA THR A 61 5.66 10.69 -22.42
C THR A 61 6.02 12.01 -23.12
N LYS A 62 6.82 12.83 -22.45
CA LYS A 62 7.37 14.10 -22.97
C LYS A 62 8.83 14.20 -22.52
N ASN A 63 9.53 15.21 -23.01
CA ASN A 63 10.93 15.54 -22.76
C ASN A 63 11.53 14.84 -21.54
N ALA A 64 12.20 13.71 -21.75
CA ALA A 64 12.82 12.93 -20.67
C ALA A 64 13.82 13.80 -19.90
N ASN A 65 13.70 13.87 -18.58
CA ASN A 65 14.61 14.62 -17.71
C ASN A 65 15.77 13.75 -17.16
N GLY A 66 15.83 12.47 -17.56
CA GLY A 66 16.86 11.52 -17.14
C GLY A 66 16.66 10.96 -15.72
N LYS A 67 15.62 11.39 -15.01
CA LYS A 67 15.35 10.97 -13.63
C LYS A 67 14.30 9.87 -13.54
N THR A 68 14.42 9.06 -12.49
CA THR A 68 13.48 7.97 -12.19
C THR A 68 12.83 8.20 -10.83
N VAL A 69 11.53 7.92 -10.74
CA VAL A 69 10.78 7.84 -9.49
C VAL A 69 10.27 6.41 -9.28
N VAL A 70 10.51 5.87 -8.10
CA VAL A 70 9.98 4.56 -7.68
C VAL A 70 8.84 4.77 -6.71
N LEU A 71 7.71 4.07 -6.91
CA LEU A 71 6.51 4.21 -6.10
C LEU A 71 6.26 2.92 -5.29
N PHE A 72 6.32 3.00 -3.96
CA PHE A 72 6.02 1.90 -3.04
C PHE A 72 4.62 2.06 -2.46
N HIS A 73 3.78 1.05 -2.69
CA HIS A 73 2.36 1.06 -2.29
C HIS A 73 2.15 0.76 -0.80
N GLY A 74 0.97 1.16 -0.28
CA GLY A 74 0.49 0.80 1.05
C GLY A 74 0.02 -0.65 1.17
N LYS A 75 -0.17 -1.16 2.42
CA LYS A 75 -0.52 -2.55 2.71
C LYS A 75 -1.79 -3.04 2.00
N ASN A 76 -2.81 -2.19 1.90
CA ASN A 76 -4.12 -2.57 1.37
C ASN A 76 -4.29 -2.32 -0.14
N PHE A 77 -3.20 -1.95 -0.81
CA PHE A 77 -3.18 -1.53 -2.20
C PHE A 77 -2.04 -2.20 -2.98
N ALA A 78 -1.95 -1.86 -4.26
CA ALA A 78 -0.89 -2.30 -5.15
C ALA A 78 -0.71 -1.26 -6.27
N GLY A 79 0.12 -1.51 -7.27
CA GLY A 79 0.48 -0.54 -8.31
C GLY A 79 -0.70 0.13 -9.00
N TYR A 80 -1.88 -0.51 -9.06
CA TYR A 80 -3.05 0.02 -9.77
C TYR A 80 -3.52 1.40 -9.25
N TYR A 81 -3.37 1.70 -7.97
CA TYR A 81 -3.89 2.95 -7.40
C TYR A 81 -2.98 4.17 -7.65
N TRP A 82 -1.77 3.96 -8.19
CA TRP A 82 -0.84 5.02 -8.56
C TRP A 82 -1.10 5.65 -9.94
N THR A 83 -2.15 5.25 -10.65
CA THR A 83 -2.40 5.61 -12.06
C THR A 83 -2.22 7.10 -12.36
N GLU A 84 -2.83 7.99 -11.58
CA GLU A 84 -2.74 9.44 -11.81
C GLU A 84 -1.36 10.02 -11.44
N VAL A 85 -0.69 9.45 -10.44
CA VAL A 85 0.69 9.83 -10.08
C VAL A 85 1.65 9.43 -11.20
N ILE A 86 1.54 8.21 -11.72
CA ILE A 86 2.34 7.72 -12.86
C ILE A 86 2.15 8.63 -14.07
N LYS A 87 0.90 8.93 -14.42
CA LYS A 87 0.55 9.80 -15.55
C LYS A 87 1.17 11.20 -15.39
N THR A 88 1.05 11.77 -14.20
CA THR A 88 1.62 13.09 -13.89
C THR A 88 3.15 13.09 -14.02
N LEU A 89 3.82 12.13 -13.41
CA LEU A 89 5.29 12.03 -13.45
C LEU A 89 5.80 11.79 -14.88
N ALA A 90 5.20 10.84 -15.62
CA ALA A 90 5.60 10.55 -17.00
C ALA A 90 5.38 11.75 -17.93
N ALA A 91 4.30 12.53 -17.73
CA ALA A 91 4.04 13.76 -18.49
C ALA A 91 5.04 14.89 -18.17
N ASN A 92 5.75 14.80 -17.03
CA ASN A 92 6.79 15.76 -16.61
C ASN A 92 8.22 15.21 -16.78
N GLY A 93 8.38 14.22 -17.63
CA GLY A 93 9.70 13.75 -18.07
C GLY A 93 10.34 12.67 -17.20
N TYR A 94 9.67 12.18 -16.15
CA TYR A 94 10.21 11.14 -15.28
C TYR A 94 9.91 9.74 -15.81
N ARG A 95 10.89 8.82 -15.72
CA ARG A 95 10.63 7.37 -15.74
C ARG A 95 10.02 6.95 -14.41
N VAL A 96 8.98 6.12 -14.43
CA VAL A 96 8.28 5.69 -13.22
C VAL A 96 8.30 4.18 -13.10
N VAL A 97 8.83 3.66 -11.99
CA VAL A 97 8.85 2.21 -11.70
C VAL A 97 7.95 1.95 -10.49
N VAL A 98 7.02 1.02 -10.64
CA VAL A 98 6.01 0.72 -9.62
C VAL A 98 5.98 -0.79 -9.36
N PRO A 99 6.76 -1.29 -8.41
CA PRO A 99 6.68 -2.71 -8.03
C PRO A 99 5.46 -2.96 -7.14
N ASP A 100 4.75 -4.06 -7.43
CA ASP A 100 3.94 -4.72 -6.42
C ASP A 100 4.88 -5.56 -5.56
N GLN A 101 4.99 -5.26 -4.29
CA GLN A 101 5.88 -6.01 -3.40
C GLN A 101 5.45 -7.48 -3.31
N ILE A 102 6.39 -8.42 -3.07
CA ILE A 102 6.05 -9.82 -2.82
C ILE A 102 5.04 -9.89 -1.66
N GLY A 103 3.99 -10.67 -1.85
CA GLY A 103 2.84 -10.72 -0.95
C GLY A 103 1.66 -9.84 -1.36
N PHE A 104 1.83 -8.91 -2.32
CA PHE A 104 0.83 -7.91 -2.71
C PHE A 104 0.54 -7.92 -4.22
N GLY A 105 -0.56 -7.29 -4.59
CA GLY A 105 -0.91 -6.99 -5.98
C GLY A 105 -0.86 -8.21 -6.90
N LYS A 106 -0.20 -8.05 -8.05
CA LYS A 106 0.02 -9.13 -9.03
C LYS A 106 1.26 -9.99 -8.72
N SER A 107 1.99 -9.69 -7.64
CA SER A 107 3.15 -10.46 -7.19
C SER A 107 2.77 -11.75 -6.47
N SER A 108 3.70 -12.69 -6.37
CA SER A 108 3.52 -13.97 -5.68
C SER A 108 3.08 -13.81 -4.23
N LYS A 109 2.13 -14.66 -3.79
CA LYS A 109 1.66 -14.77 -2.41
C LYS A 109 2.35 -15.96 -1.74
N ALA A 110 3.61 -15.77 -1.35
CA ALA A 110 4.45 -16.83 -0.82
C ALA A 110 4.37 -16.93 0.71
N TYR A 111 4.52 -18.13 1.26
CA TYR A 111 4.74 -18.35 2.68
C TYR A 111 6.23 -18.31 2.94
N ILE A 112 6.74 -17.14 3.31
CA ILE A 112 8.16 -16.86 3.57
C ILE A 112 8.27 -15.92 4.78
N HIS A 113 9.45 -15.73 5.31
CA HIS A 113 9.71 -14.64 6.25
C HIS A 113 9.68 -13.30 5.52
N TYR A 114 8.82 -12.38 5.95
CA TYR A 114 8.74 -11.03 5.40
C TYR A 114 9.55 -10.04 6.24
N SER A 115 10.41 -9.26 5.58
CA SER A 115 11.10 -8.15 6.22
C SER A 115 11.23 -6.95 5.28
N PHE A 116 11.25 -5.74 5.85
CA PHE A 116 11.50 -4.53 5.05
C PHE A 116 12.89 -4.54 4.40
N GLN A 117 13.89 -5.15 5.04
CA GLN A 117 15.21 -5.34 4.45
C GLN A 117 15.13 -6.16 3.17
N GLN A 118 14.39 -7.26 3.19
CA GLN A 118 14.25 -8.15 2.05
C GLN A 118 13.45 -7.49 0.90
N LEU A 119 12.33 -6.82 1.22
CA LEU A 119 11.55 -6.07 0.23
C LEU A 119 12.36 -4.93 -0.39
N ALA A 120 13.17 -4.22 0.41
CA ALA A 120 14.06 -3.16 -0.07
C ALA A 120 15.16 -3.73 -0.99
N THR A 121 15.76 -4.88 -0.62
CA THR A 121 16.78 -5.56 -1.42
C THR A 121 16.21 -6.01 -2.77
N TRP A 122 15.06 -6.65 -2.79
CA TRP A 122 14.42 -7.06 -4.05
C TRP A 122 14.03 -5.88 -4.93
N SER A 123 13.60 -4.77 -4.30
CA SER A 123 13.33 -3.52 -5.05
C SER A 123 14.62 -2.95 -5.66
N LYS A 124 15.75 -2.99 -4.93
CA LYS A 124 17.06 -2.61 -5.45
C LYS A 124 17.48 -3.52 -6.62
N ASP A 125 17.34 -4.84 -6.48
CA ASP A 125 17.70 -5.80 -7.51
C ASP A 125 16.87 -5.61 -8.80
N LEU A 126 15.56 -5.31 -8.66
CA LEU A 126 14.72 -4.91 -9.79
C LEU A 126 15.26 -3.66 -10.49
N LEU A 127 15.64 -2.62 -9.73
CA LEU A 127 16.17 -1.37 -10.32
C LEU A 127 17.51 -1.60 -11.00
N GLU A 128 18.38 -2.45 -10.46
CA GLU A 128 19.63 -2.87 -11.11
C GLU A 128 19.37 -3.60 -12.43
N ASN A 129 18.42 -4.53 -12.45
CA ASN A 129 18.00 -5.23 -13.68
C ASN A 129 17.44 -4.26 -14.74
N LEU A 130 16.87 -3.13 -14.32
CA LEU A 130 16.37 -2.08 -15.20
C LEU A 130 17.43 -1.01 -15.57
N ASN A 131 18.70 -1.22 -15.15
CA ASN A 131 19.82 -0.29 -15.31
C ASN A 131 19.54 1.08 -14.68
N ILE A 132 18.87 1.11 -13.53
CA ILE A 132 18.60 2.32 -12.75
C ILE A 132 19.56 2.34 -11.56
N SER A 133 20.54 3.21 -11.62
CA SER A 133 21.56 3.35 -10.57
C SER A 133 21.09 4.20 -9.39
N LYS A 134 20.20 5.18 -9.63
CA LYS A 134 19.72 6.12 -8.62
C LYS A 134 18.30 6.57 -8.96
N SER A 135 17.46 6.81 -7.95
CA SER A 135 16.07 7.25 -8.10
C SER A 135 15.57 8.03 -6.90
N ALA A 136 14.58 8.88 -7.11
CA ALA A 136 13.69 9.31 -6.03
C ALA A 136 12.78 8.13 -5.64
N VAL A 137 12.45 8.00 -4.36
CA VAL A 137 11.60 6.93 -3.83
C VAL A 137 10.43 7.56 -3.09
N LEU A 138 9.22 7.35 -3.60
CA LEU A 138 7.98 7.74 -2.94
C LEU A 138 7.32 6.51 -2.32
N GLY A 139 7.05 6.56 -1.02
CA GLY A 139 6.34 5.51 -0.30
C GLY A 139 5.09 6.03 0.39
N HIS A 140 3.95 5.40 0.12
CA HIS A 140 2.69 5.66 0.82
C HIS A 140 2.44 4.62 1.91
N SER A 141 2.06 5.07 3.11
CA SER A 141 1.65 4.19 4.21
C SER A 141 2.75 3.17 4.57
N MET A 142 2.49 1.84 4.48
CA MET A 142 3.51 0.79 4.61
C MET A 142 4.68 1.00 3.63
N GLY A 143 4.39 1.47 2.42
CA GLY A 143 5.40 1.84 1.45
C GLY A 143 6.34 2.94 1.95
N GLY A 144 5.88 3.79 2.87
CA GLY A 144 6.72 4.78 3.58
C GLY A 144 7.72 4.13 4.52
N MET A 145 7.34 3.09 5.27
CA MET A 145 8.29 2.28 6.06
C MET A 145 9.32 1.59 5.15
N LEU A 146 8.87 1.02 4.03
CA LEU A 146 9.74 0.39 3.04
C LEU A 146 10.69 1.40 2.40
N ALA A 147 10.20 2.58 2.00
CA ALA A 147 11.01 3.66 1.41
C ALA A 147 12.06 4.16 2.40
N THR A 148 11.69 4.30 3.67
CA THR A 148 12.62 4.64 4.76
C THR A 148 13.71 3.57 4.89
N ARG A 149 13.33 2.29 4.93
CA ARG A 149 14.29 1.17 4.99
C ARG A 149 15.19 1.14 3.75
N TYR A 150 14.64 1.37 2.57
CA TYR A 150 15.40 1.45 1.32
C TYR A 150 16.46 2.58 1.36
N ALA A 151 16.06 3.77 1.78
CA ALA A 151 16.95 4.92 1.87
C ALA A 151 18.04 4.75 2.94
N LEU A 152 17.76 4.05 4.04
CA LEU A 152 18.75 3.70 5.07
C LEU A 152 19.78 2.67 4.58
N LEU A 153 19.33 1.66 3.81
CA LEU A 153 20.21 0.60 3.30
C LEU A 153 21.02 1.05 2.06
N PHE A 154 20.41 1.88 1.20
CA PHE A 154 20.96 2.26 -0.10
C PHE A 154 20.95 3.80 -0.29
N PRO A 155 21.58 4.57 0.60
CA PRO A 155 21.58 6.04 0.52
C PRO A 155 22.20 6.55 -0.79
N GLU A 156 23.22 5.87 -1.33
CA GLU A 156 23.86 6.23 -2.59
C GLU A 156 22.96 6.03 -3.82
N ARG A 157 21.94 5.16 -3.71
CA ARG A 157 20.95 4.87 -4.74
C ARG A 157 19.67 5.70 -4.60
N THR A 158 19.52 6.42 -3.49
CA THR A 158 18.34 7.24 -3.20
C THR A 158 18.66 8.71 -3.46
N GLU A 159 18.07 9.28 -4.51
CA GLU A 159 18.22 10.70 -4.82
C GLU A 159 17.44 11.56 -3.82
N LYS A 160 16.21 11.12 -3.52
CA LYS A 160 15.29 11.78 -2.58
C LYS A 160 14.33 10.76 -2.00
N LEU A 161 14.01 10.90 -0.72
CA LEU A 161 12.98 10.13 -0.03
C LEU A 161 11.72 10.98 0.11
N LEU A 162 10.61 10.45 -0.36
CA LEU A 162 9.29 11.10 -0.35
C LEU A 162 8.33 10.19 0.42
N LEU A 163 7.74 10.69 1.49
CA LEU A 163 6.91 9.93 2.40
C LEU A 163 5.49 10.51 2.40
N GLU A 164 4.54 9.77 1.83
CA GLU A 164 3.13 10.15 1.80
C GLU A 164 2.38 9.38 2.88
N ASP A 165 1.88 10.09 3.88
CA ASP A 165 1.16 9.55 5.04
C ASP A 165 1.76 8.20 5.51
N PRO A 166 3.09 8.16 5.79
CA PRO A 166 3.75 6.92 6.15
C PRO A 166 3.21 6.39 7.47
N ILE A 167 3.01 5.08 7.59
CA ILE A 167 2.86 4.44 8.90
C ILE A 167 4.24 4.22 9.54
N GLY A 168 4.27 3.80 10.82
CA GLY A 168 5.53 3.59 11.54
C GLY A 168 6.15 4.88 12.08
N LEU A 169 5.37 5.95 12.20
CA LEU A 169 5.76 7.19 12.89
C LEU A 169 5.74 7.02 14.42
N GLU A 170 5.04 5.99 14.90
CA GLU A 170 5.03 5.50 16.27
C GLU A 170 5.48 4.03 16.32
N ASP A 171 6.01 3.60 17.45
CA ASP A 171 6.28 2.18 17.68
C ASP A 171 5.03 1.47 18.20
N TYR A 172 4.32 0.78 17.34
CA TYR A 172 3.07 0.07 17.66
C TYR A 172 3.22 -0.95 18.79
N ARG A 173 4.41 -1.50 19.01
CA ARG A 173 4.68 -2.47 20.08
C ARG A 173 4.53 -1.88 21.47
N THR A 174 4.55 -0.56 21.61
CA THR A 174 4.47 0.14 22.90
C THR A 174 3.04 0.31 23.40
N PHE A 175 2.04 0.20 22.50
CA PHE A 175 0.64 0.48 22.87
C PHE A 175 -0.40 -0.47 22.23
N ILE A 176 -0.06 -1.17 21.15
CA ILE A 176 -0.95 -2.18 20.57
C ILE A 176 -0.71 -3.52 21.26
N PRO A 177 -1.75 -4.19 21.79
CA PRO A 177 -1.61 -5.52 22.34
C PRO A 177 -1.02 -6.50 21.31
N TYR A 178 0.02 -7.23 21.72
CA TYR A 178 0.69 -8.19 20.84
C TYR A 178 -0.29 -9.25 20.31
N THR A 179 -0.08 -9.62 19.07
CA THR A 179 -0.76 -10.76 18.46
C THR A 179 0.24 -11.53 17.60
N ASN A 180 0.23 -12.84 17.70
CA ASN A 180 1.02 -13.68 16.82
C ASN A 180 0.38 -13.77 15.42
N THR A 181 1.16 -14.26 14.45
CA THR A 181 0.73 -14.37 13.05
C THR A 181 -0.52 -15.26 12.90
N GLU A 182 -0.71 -16.28 13.74
CA GLU A 182 -1.89 -17.15 13.65
C GLU A 182 -3.18 -16.43 14.09
N LEU A 183 -3.15 -15.71 15.20
CA LEU A 183 -4.29 -14.90 15.65
C LEU A 183 -4.59 -13.78 14.67
N GLN A 184 -3.56 -13.17 14.06
CA GLN A 184 -3.76 -12.19 13.00
C GLN A 184 -4.40 -12.83 11.75
N TYR A 185 -3.98 -14.03 11.37
CA TYR A 185 -4.60 -14.78 10.27
C TYR A 185 -6.08 -15.02 10.49
N GLN A 186 -6.47 -15.43 11.71
CA GLN A 186 -7.89 -15.58 12.06
C GLN A 186 -8.67 -14.26 11.98
N THR A 187 -7.99 -13.14 12.17
CA THR A 187 -8.58 -11.80 11.99
C THR A 187 -8.74 -11.48 10.51
N GLU A 188 -7.72 -11.70 9.69
CA GLU A 188 -7.75 -11.45 8.24
C GLU A 188 -8.81 -12.31 7.53
N LEU A 189 -9.04 -13.54 7.98
CA LEU A 189 -10.09 -14.42 7.44
C LEU A 189 -11.52 -13.88 7.58
N LYS A 190 -11.73 -12.91 8.47
CA LYS A 190 -13.05 -12.28 8.69
C LYS A 190 -13.31 -11.08 7.78
N ALA A 191 -12.37 -10.73 6.90
CA ALA A 191 -12.53 -9.61 6.00
C ALA A 191 -13.68 -9.84 5.01
N THR A 192 -14.50 -8.80 4.83
CA THR A 192 -15.59 -8.73 3.86
C THR A 192 -15.54 -7.38 3.15
N PRO A 193 -16.19 -7.20 1.99
CA PRO A 193 -16.27 -5.89 1.35
C PRO A 193 -16.82 -4.80 2.28
N GLU A 194 -17.81 -5.11 3.12
CA GLU A 194 -18.39 -4.18 4.08
C GLU A 194 -17.39 -3.78 5.16
N SER A 195 -16.60 -4.73 5.67
CA SER A 195 -15.56 -4.43 6.67
C SER A 195 -14.43 -3.60 6.08
N VAL A 196 -14.05 -3.86 4.84
CA VAL A 196 -13.06 -3.06 4.09
C VAL A 196 -13.58 -1.64 3.87
N ARG A 197 -14.82 -1.48 3.39
CA ARG A 197 -15.47 -0.17 3.24
C ARG A 197 -15.49 0.60 4.56
N LYS A 198 -15.94 -0.03 5.62
CA LYS A 198 -16.01 0.59 6.96
C LYS A 198 -14.63 1.08 7.43
N TYR A 199 -13.60 0.27 7.18
CA TYR A 199 -12.23 0.64 7.53
C TYR A 199 -11.72 1.83 6.71
N TYR A 200 -11.93 1.84 5.40
CA TYR A 200 -11.49 2.94 4.53
C TYR A 200 -12.23 4.25 4.87
N GLN A 201 -13.54 4.18 5.06
CA GLN A 201 -14.36 5.33 5.48
C GLN A 201 -13.93 5.89 6.84
N GLY A 202 -13.58 5.02 7.78
CA GLY A 202 -13.27 5.43 9.15
C GLY A 202 -11.81 5.84 9.39
N SER A 203 -10.90 5.50 8.44
CA SER A 203 -9.47 5.69 8.64
C SER A 203 -8.78 6.45 7.50
N TYR A 204 -9.24 6.29 6.24
CA TYR A 204 -8.48 6.74 5.08
C TYR A 204 -9.00 8.02 4.43
N PHE A 205 -10.30 8.23 4.41
CA PHE A 205 -10.91 9.35 3.70
C PHE A 205 -11.68 10.28 4.62
N THR A 206 -11.57 11.57 4.37
CA THR A 206 -12.34 12.58 5.12
C THR A 206 -13.83 12.51 4.78
N LYS A 207 -14.13 12.31 3.49
CA LYS A 207 -15.49 12.14 2.96
C LYS A 207 -15.48 11.02 1.93
N TRP A 208 -16.49 10.14 2.01
CA TRP A 208 -16.64 9.10 1.01
C TRP A 208 -17.11 9.66 -0.32
N LYS A 209 -16.49 9.21 -1.43
CA LYS A 209 -16.91 9.52 -2.79
C LYS A 209 -17.13 8.21 -3.57
N PRO A 210 -18.08 8.18 -4.54
CA PRO A 210 -18.36 6.96 -5.32
C PRO A 210 -17.13 6.39 -6.03
N GLU A 211 -16.19 7.23 -6.46
CA GLU A 211 -14.95 6.79 -7.11
C GLU A 211 -14.06 5.89 -6.24
N TYR A 212 -14.25 5.90 -4.91
CA TYR A 212 -13.51 5.03 -3.98
C TYR A 212 -14.10 3.62 -3.88
N ASP A 213 -15.30 3.39 -4.43
CA ASP A 213 -15.96 2.08 -4.41
C ASP A 213 -15.13 1.01 -5.13
N GLU A 214 -14.36 1.39 -6.15
CA GLU A 214 -13.45 0.49 -6.84
C GLU A 214 -12.32 -0.03 -5.92
N LEU A 215 -11.82 0.79 -5.01
CA LEU A 215 -10.84 0.37 -4.01
C LEU A 215 -11.42 -0.71 -3.08
N VAL A 216 -12.70 -0.53 -2.69
CA VAL A 216 -13.43 -1.52 -1.87
C VAL A 216 -13.70 -2.79 -2.67
N ARG A 217 -14.11 -2.67 -3.94
CA ARG A 217 -14.35 -3.82 -4.83
C ARG A 217 -13.09 -4.67 -4.96
N ILE A 218 -11.93 -4.05 -5.16
CA ILE A 218 -10.66 -4.77 -5.26
C ILE A 218 -10.24 -5.34 -3.90
N GLY A 219 -10.15 -4.50 -2.87
CA GLY A 219 -9.66 -4.92 -1.55
C GLY A 219 -10.56 -5.91 -0.83
N GLY A 220 -11.89 -5.75 -0.97
CA GLY A 220 -12.88 -6.66 -0.36
C GLY A 220 -13.20 -7.87 -1.23
N GLY A 221 -13.18 -7.73 -2.55
CA GLY A 221 -13.54 -8.79 -3.50
C GLY A 221 -12.62 -10.01 -3.46
N VAL A 222 -11.39 -9.87 -2.96
CA VAL A 222 -10.47 -11.01 -2.73
C VAL A 222 -11.04 -12.03 -1.72
N SER A 223 -11.95 -11.59 -0.82
CA SER A 223 -12.58 -12.48 0.16
C SER A 223 -13.50 -13.52 -0.47
N PHE A 224 -13.94 -13.31 -1.70
CA PHE A 224 -14.75 -14.27 -2.46
C PHE A 224 -13.90 -15.28 -3.26
N SER A 225 -12.58 -15.13 -3.28
CA SER A 225 -11.68 -16.08 -3.93
C SER A 225 -11.59 -17.39 -3.16
N LYS A 226 -11.55 -18.51 -3.87
CA LYS A 226 -11.26 -19.83 -3.28
C LYS A 226 -9.88 -19.88 -2.61
N GLU A 227 -8.95 -19.06 -3.05
CA GLU A 227 -7.59 -18.94 -2.50
C GLU A 227 -7.49 -17.86 -1.40
N PHE A 228 -8.61 -17.28 -0.96
CA PHE A 228 -8.62 -16.27 0.09
C PHE A 228 -7.87 -16.68 1.36
N PRO A 229 -7.92 -17.94 1.86
CA PRO A 229 -7.13 -18.35 3.00
C PRO A 229 -5.61 -18.13 2.81
N ARG A 230 -5.08 -18.34 1.59
CA ARG A 230 -3.69 -18.04 1.27
C ARG A 230 -3.40 -16.55 1.34
N TYR A 231 -4.26 -15.74 0.74
CA TYR A 231 -4.17 -14.28 0.80
C TYR A 231 -4.18 -13.79 2.25
N ALA A 232 -5.14 -14.23 3.06
CA ALA A 232 -5.29 -13.85 4.46
C ALA A 232 -4.05 -14.24 5.29
N LYS A 233 -3.44 -15.41 5.02
CA LYS A 233 -2.21 -15.83 5.71
C LYS A 233 -1.05 -14.90 5.38
N VAL A 234 -0.85 -14.54 4.10
CA VAL A 234 0.18 -13.60 3.68
C VAL A 234 -0.10 -12.20 4.23
N ALA A 235 -1.36 -11.76 4.27
CA ALA A 235 -1.76 -10.50 4.88
C ALA A 235 -1.41 -10.45 6.38
N ALA A 236 -1.57 -11.57 7.09
CA ALA A 236 -1.16 -11.69 8.50
C ALA A 236 0.37 -11.65 8.66
N MET A 237 1.12 -12.34 7.80
CA MET A 237 2.59 -12.34 7.84
C MET A 237 3.15 -10.93 7.59
N THR A 238 2.60 -10.21 6.61
CA THR A 238 3.00 -8.82 6.31
C THR A 238 2.52 -7.82 7.39
N TYR A 239 1.42 -8.10 8.08
CA TYR A 239 1.04 -7.34 9.28
C TYR A 239 2.08 -7.51 10.39
N THR A 240 2.52 -8.76 10.65
CA THR A 240 3.58 -9.06 11.63
C THR A 240 4.87 -8.32 11.29
N MET A 241 5.28 -8.28 10.01
CA MET A 241 6.42 -7.48 9.53
C MET A 241 6.28 -6.00 9.92
N ILE A 242 5.13 -5.38 9.63
CA ILE A 242 4.87 -3.97 9.98
C ILE A 242 4.98 -3.75 11.48
N PHE A 243 4.37 -4.62 12.27
CA PHE A 243 4.30 -4.50 13.72
C PHE A 243 5.68 -4.68 14.39
N GLU A 244 6.48 -5.64 13.92
CA GLU A 244 7.73 -6.04 14.57
C GLU A 244 8.97 -5.27 14.09
N GLN A 245 8.87 -4.51 12.99
CA GLN A 245 10.01 -3.84 12.37
C GLN A 245 9.83 -2.32 12.30
N PRO A 246 9.78 -1.62 13.45
CA PRO A 246 9.62 -0.17 13.49
C PRO A 246 10.82 0.53 12.84
N VAL A 247 10.55 1.65 12.14
CA VAL A 247 11.57 2.52 11.54
C VAL A 247 11.78 3.82 12.31
N VAL A 248 10.89 4.13 13.25
CA VAL A 248 10.84 5.41 13.98
C VAL A 248 12.13 5.77 14.71
N TYR A 249 12.91 4.79 15.14
CA TYR A 249 14.16 5.00 15.87
C TYR A 249 15.34 5.34 14.95
N GLU A 250 15.19 5.12 13.64
CA GLU A 250 16.25 5.26 12.66
C GLU A 250 16.11 6.53 11.79
N PHE A 251 15.05 7.30 11.92
CA PHE A 251 14.82 8.54 11.16
C PHE A 251 16.02 9.50 11.23
N LYS A 252 16.64 9.63 12.40
CA LYS A 252 17.85 10.44 12.60
C LYS A 252 19.08 9.99 11.79
N ASN A 253 19.07 8.77 11.26
CA ASN A 253 20.16 8.18 10.49
C ASN A 253 19.99 8.38 8.97
N LEU A 254 18.86 8.93 8.53
CA LEU A 254 18.62 9.25 7.14
C LEU A 254 19.61 10.30 6.64
N LYS A 255 20.25 10.03 5.49
CA LYS A 255 21.30 10.87 4.90
C LYS A 255 20.87 11.52 3.58
N VAL A 256 19.66 11.26 3.14
CA VAL A 256 19.12 11.72 1.86
C VAL A 256 18.11 12.83 2.08
N PRO A 257 17.97 13.79 1.14
CA PRO A 257 16.90 14.79 1.20
C PRO A 257 15.54 14.11 1.36
N THR A 258 14.79 14.50 2.38
CA THR A 258 13.52 13.85 2.74
C THR A 258 12.38 14.86 2.76
N VAL A 259 11.25 14.49 2.19
CA VAL A 259 10.00 15.27 2.22
C VAL A 259 8.87 14.40 2.75
N LEU A 260 8.14 14.93 3.73
CA LEU A 260 6.92 14.33 4.24
C LEU A 260 5.71 15.06 3.66
N PHE A 261 4.73 14.29 3.19
CA PHE A 261 3.42 14.76 2.73
C PHE A 261 2.39 14.16 3.69
N ILE A 262 1.72 14.99 4.48
CA ILE A 262 0.85 14.55 5.57
C ILE A 262 -0.55 15.12 5.42
N GLY A 263 -1.54 14.24 5.31
CA GLY A 263 -2.95 14.57 5.44
C GLY A 263 -3.31 14.77 6.91
N LEU A 264 -3.76 15.97 7.27
CA LEU A 264 -3.99 16.33 8.68
C LEU A 264 -5.22 15.63 9.30
N GLU A 265 -6.09 15.04 8.47
CA GLU A 265 -7.24 14.25 8.89
C GLU A 265 -7.00 12.73 8.80
N ASP A 266 -5.75 12.29 8.60
CA ASP A 266 -5.40 10.87 8.66
C ASP A 266 -5.64 10.32 10.08
N LYS A 267 -6.37 9.19 10.16
CA LYS A 267 -6.75 8.50 11.40
C LYS A 267 -6.25 7.05 11.43
N THR A 268 -5.20 6.77 10.65
CA THR A 268 -4.66 5.43 10.50
C THR A 268 -3.84 5.04 11.72
N ILE A 269 -4.22 3.93 12.34
CA ILE A 269 -3.46 3.26 13.40
C ILE A 269 -3.38 1.78 13.06
N VAL A 270 -2.19 1.22 12.95
CA VAL A 270 -2.00 -0.22 12.77
C VAL A 270 -2.51 -0.95 14.01
N GLY A 271 -3.49 -1.86 13.84
CA GLY A 271 -4.10 -2.55 14.97
C GLY A 271 -5.16 -1.77 15.73
N LYS A 272 -5.66 -0.66 15.18
CA LYS A 272 -6.67 0.24 15.78
C LYS A 272 -7.84 -0.47 16.47
N ALA A 273 -8.35 -1.55 15.88
CA ALA A 273 -9.48 -2.31 16.42
C ALA A 273 -9.20 -2.99 17.78
N ARG A 274 -7.95 -3.02 18.24
CA ARG A 274 -7.54 -3.58 19.55
C ARG A 274 -7.40 -2.53 20.63
N LEU A 275 -7.59 -1.26 20.29
CA LEU A 275 -7.49 -0.13 21.21
C LEU A 275 -8.86 0.29 21.73
N SER A 276 -8.91 0.74 22.99
CA SER A 276 -10.07 1.45 23.52
C SER A 276 -10.24 2.80 22.79
N PRO A 277 -11.44 3.42 22.84
CA PRO A 277 -11.65 4.76 22.29
C PRO A 277 -10.66 5.81 22.84
N GLU A 278 -10.32 5.74 24.13
CA GLU A 278 -9.38 6.65 24.80
C GLU A 278 -7.96 6.47 24.23
N GLN A 279 -7.53 5.22 24.01
CA GLN A 279 -6.23 4.94 23.39
C GLN A 279 -6.20 5.38 21.91
N GLN A 280 -7.30 5.19 21.17
CA GLN A 280 -7.40 5.68 19.78
C GLN A 280 -7.30 7.21 19.69
N ALA A 281 -7.76 7.92 20.71
CA ALA A 281 -7.63 9.38 20.78
C ALA A 281 -6.20 9.85 21.10
N GLN A 282 -5.34 8.98 21.62
CA GLN A 282 -3.95 9.31 21.99
C GLN A 282 -2.93 8.98 20.87
N HIS A 283 -3.27 8.09 19.95
CA HIS A 283 -2.38 7.59 18.92
C HIS A 283 -2.87 7.91 17.52
N GLY A 284 -1.99 7.84 16.51
CA GLY A 284 -2.34 8.12 15.12
C GLY A 284 -2.70 9.59 14.87
N GLN A 285 -2.18 10.51 15.65
CA GLN A 285 -2.43 11.94 15.53
C GLN A 285 -1.48 12.56 14.49
N TYR A 286 -1.78 12.42 13.21
CA TYR A 286 -0.87 12.81 12.12
C TYR A 286 -0.52 14.31 12.12
N LYS A 287 -1.41 15.20 12.60
CA LYS A 287 -1.08 16.62 12.86
C LYS A 287 0.13 16.83 13.77
N VAL A 288 0.34 15.91 14.71
CA VAL A 288 1.46 15.95 15.65
C VAL A 288 2.61 15.09 15.15
N LEU A 289 2.30 13.87 14.67
CA LEU A 289 3.28 12.90 14.24
C LEU A 289 4.10 13.39 13.03
N GLY A 290 3.48 14.12 12.09
CA GLY A 290 4.16 14.72 10.94
C GLY A 290 5.31 15.63 11.38
N LYS A 291 5.02 16.57 12.29
CA LYS A 291 6.01 17.51 12.84
C LYS A 291 7.11 16.80 13.63
N GLN A 292 6.70 15.92 14.56
CA GLN A 292 7.66 15.14 15.36
C GLN A 292 8.58 14.27 14.49
N THR A 293 8.09 13.77 13.36
CA THR A 293 8.88 12.97 12.44
C THR A 293 9.83 13.85 11.63
N ALA A 294 9.35 14.98 11.11
CA ALA A 294 10.19 15.95 10.42
C ALA A 294 11.34 16.43 11.30
N ASP A 295 11.07 16.71 12.58
CA ASP A 295 12.10 17.13 13.56
C ASP A 295 13.16 16.04 13.81
N LYS A 296 12.80 14.76 13.66
CA LYS A 296 13.74 13.62 13.82
C LYS A 296 14.61 13.38 12.59
N ILE A 297 14.18 13.82 11.41
CA ILE A 297 14.89 13.58 10.13
C ILE A 297 15.74 14.81 9.78
N PRO A 298 17.06 14.68 9.65
CA PRO A 298 17.92 15.82 9.36
C PRO A 298 17.51 16.54 8.06
N GLY A 299 17.15 17.81 8.16
CA GLY A 299 16.80 18.65 7.01
C GLY A 299 15.51 18.25 6.27
N ALA A 300 14.62 17.51 6.91
CA ALA A 300 13.35 17.13 6.30
C ALA A 300 12.45 18.34 6.03
N LYS A 301 11.75 18.31 4.90
CA LYS A 301 10.66 19.24 4.57
C LYS A 301 9.33 18.58 4.93
N LEU A 302 8.45 19.30 5.61
CA LEU A 302 7.08 18.88 5.90
C LEU A 302 6.10 19.67 5.04
N ILE A 303 5.19 18.97 4.38
CA ILE A 303 4.07 19.51 3.63
C ILE A 303 2.80 18.92 4.22
N GLU A 304 1.94 19.79 4.71
CA GLU A 304 0.69 19.42 5.35
C GLU A 304 -0.48 19.76 4.44
N PHE A 305 -1.44 18.83 4.34
CA PHE A 305 -2.68 19.01 3.60
C PHE A 305 -3.85 19.07 4.58
N GLU A 306 -4.44 20.24 4.71
CA GLU A 306 -5.70 20.42 5.44
C GLU A 306 -6.82 19.64 4.72
N ASP A 307 -7.84 19.23 5.46
CA ASP A 307 -9.01 18.50 4.92
C ASP A 307 -8.67 17.25 4.08
N CYS A 308 -7.55 16.61 4.34
CA CYS A 308 -7.08 15.42 3.64
C CYS A 308 -6.78 14.29 4.62
N GLY A 309 -7.21 13.07 4.27
CA GLY A 309 -6.96 11.85 5.02
C GLY A 309 -5.68 11.14 4.58
N HIS A 310 -5.71 9.81 4.67
CA HIS A 310 -4.55 8.92 4.51
C HIS A 310 -4.01 8.77 3.08
N ILE A 311 -4.78 9.17 2.05
CA ILE A 311 -4.39 8.89 0.65
C ILE A 311 -4.47 10.19 -0.19
N PRO A 312 -3.57 11.16 0.03
CA PRO A 312 -3.57 12.45 -0.66
C PRO A 312 -3.58 12.34 -2.19
N HIS A 313 -2.83 11.41 -2.77
CA HIS A 313 -2.79 11.21 -4.22
C HIS A 313 -4.13 10.78 -4.84
N ILE A 314 -5.07 10.26 -4.03
CA ILE A 314 -6.44 9.93 -4.46
C ILE A 314 -7.44 10.99 -4.01
N GLU A 315 -7.34 11.49 -2.76
CA GLU A 315 -8.33 12.40 -2.18
C GLU A 315 -8.23 13.81 -2.75
N ILE A 316 -6.99 14.28 -2.97
CA ILE A 316 -6.66 15.62 -3.47
C ILE A 316 -5.62 15.58 -4.61
N PRO A 317 -5.86 14.82 -5.70
CA PRO A 317 -4.85 14.45 -6.69
C PRO A 317 -4.12 15.64 -7.32
N LYS A 318 -4.81 16.76 -7.55
CA LYS A 318 -4.21 17.96 -8.17
C LYS A 318 -3.23 18.67 -7.20
N ALA A 319 -3.62 18.85 -5.95
CA ALA A 319 -2.78 19.50 -4.94
C ALA A 319 -1.56 18.62 -4.61
N PHE A 320 -1.78 17.31 -4.43
CA PHE A 320 -0.69 16.36 -4.21
C PHE A 320 0.30 16.35 -5.38
N ALA A 321 -0.20 16.25 -6.63
CA ALA A 321 0.65 16.23 -7.83
C ALA A 321 1.50 17.50 -7.98
N ALA A 322 0.94 18.68 -7.70
CA ALA A 322 1.67 19.94 -7.72
C ALA A 322 2.80 19.95 -6.67
N SER A 323 2.46 19.59 -5.42
CA SER A 323 3.44 19.51 -4.33
C SER A 323 4.51 18.44 -4.57
N LEU A 324 4.16 17.30 -5.17
CA LEU A 324 5.10 16.25 -5.52
C LEU A 324 6.13 16.76 -6.55
N LEU A 325 5.66 17.38 -7.64
CA LEU A 325 6.53 17.90 -8.69
C LEU A 325 7.45 19.03 -8.22
N GLU A 326 6.96 19.92 -7.35
CA GLU A 326 7.77 20.99 -6.76
C GLU A 326 8.90 20.45 -5.89
N ASN A 327 8.73 19.24 -5.34
CA ASN A 327 9.67 18.63 -4.40
C ASN A 327 10.47 17.47 -4.99
N LEU A 328 10.37 17.19 -6.30
CA LEU A 328 11.23 16.28 -7.06
C LEU A 328 12.38 17.05 -7.72
#